data_a8360d52bbdb9f8afd1460f17d11c90a
#
_entry.id   a8360d52bbdb9f8afd1460f17d11c90a
#
_cell.length_a   1.000
_cell.length_b   1.000
_cell.length_c   1.000
_cell.angle_alpha   90.00
_cell.angle_beta   90.00
_cell.angle_gamma   90.00
#
_symmetry.space_group_name_H-M   'P 1'
#
loop_
_entity.id
_entity.type
_entity.pdbx_description
1 polymer ?
#
loop_
_entity_poly.entity_id
_entity_poly.type
_entity_poly.pdbx_seq_one_letter_code
_entity_poly.pdbx_strand_id
1 'polypeptide(L)'
;PSARRLRRRWASVALAISCTLVLAACGGTTKESSSGGGATATSAGQANPNAQIKQGLKIAFLPKQLNNPYFTVANTGGLAAVKEFGGEGKAVGPSEASASSQVSYINTLAQQRQDAIVISANDPNAVVPALKAAQSQGVKVVTFDSDTAPEGRQVFVNQASAEDLGRSEVQLLAKQIKSSGEIAILSATPNATNQNTWIKFMKDELKKPEYKDMKLVKVAYGNDDDQDSFQQTQGLLQAYPNLKGIISPTTVGIAAAARYLSGSNYKGKVALTGLGTPNQMRKFVEDGTVQAFELWDPGKLGYLAAYAAAALASGQITGKEGESFKAGELDDYKVGKGGEVLLGPPQVFDKQNIAQFDF
;
A
#
# COMPACT_ATOMS: atom_id res chain seq x y z
N PRO A 1 -53.50 12.31 37.99
CA PRO A 1 -53.43 12.87 39.32
C PRO A 1 -52.00 12.89 39.87
N SER A 2 -51.69 14.05 40.32
CA SER A 2 -50.83 14.49 41.43
C SER A 2 -49.42 13.94 41.58
N ALA A 3 -48.43 14.66 41.27
CA ALA A 3 -47.72 15.66 42.08
C ALA A 3 -47.20 15.13 43.46
N ARG A 4 -45.88 15.16 43.60
CA ARG A 4 -45.27 15.80 44.76
C ARG A 4 -43.77 16.03 44.60
N ARG A 5 -43.41 17.32 44.68
CA ARG A 5 -42.05 17.85 44.87
C ARG A 5 -41.55 17.54 46.28
N LEU A 6 -40.24 17.33 46.46
CA LEU A 6 -39.58 17.69 47.70
C LEU A 6 -38.17 18.24 47.39
N ARG A 7 -38.03 19.52 47.65
CA ARG A 7 -36.76 20.25 47.82
C ARG A 7 -36.16 19.93 49.17
N ARG A 8 -34.86 19.73 49.27
CA ARG A 8 -34.12 20.16 50.50
C ARG A 8 -32.73 20.67 50.11
N ARG A 9 -32.46 21.80 50.70
CA ARG A 9 -31.31 22.73 50.64
C ARG A 9 -30.28 22.41 51.73
N TRP A 10 -29.12 23.05 51.60
CA TRP A 10 -28.09 23.40 52.58
C TRP A 10 -26.99 22.34 52.76
N ALA A 11 -25.68 22.65 52.93
CA ALA A 11 -24.97 23.89 53.24
C ALA A 11 -23.50 23.80 52.79
N SER A 12 -22.94 24.96 52.51
CA SER A 12 -21.52 25.25 52.27
C SER A 12 -20.68 25.09 53.52
N VAL A 13 -19.46 24.54 53.43
CA VAL A 13 -18.39 24.88 54.39
C VAL A 13 -17.11 25.11 53.57
N ALA A 14 -16.67 26.35 53.58
CA ALA A 14 -15.34 26.79 53.19
C ALA A 14 -14.39 26.69 54.40
N LEU A 15 -13.19 26.16 54.16
CA LEU A 15 -12.10 26.35 55.14
C LEU A 15 -10.81 26.62 54.34
N ALA A 16 -10.39 27.86 54.45
CA ALA A 16 -9.08 28.33 54.01
C ALA A 16 -8.12 28.23 55.22
N ILE A 17 -6.92 27.70 54.98
CA ILE A 17 -5.77 27.95 55.88
C ILE A 17 -4.51 28.15 55.04
N SER A 18 -3.82 29.19 55.44
CA SER A 18 -2.71 29.92 54.82
C SER A 18 -1.34 29.26 54.91
N CYS A 19 -0.49 29.70 54.00
CA CYS A 19 0.95 29.97 54.01
C CYS A 19 1.84 29.44 55.16
N THR A 20 2.99 28.85 54.73
CA THR A 20 4.29 29.37 55.22
C THR A 20 5.41 28.99 54.24
N LEU A 21 6.09 30.02 53.74
CA LEU A 21 7.42 29.96 53.11
C LEU A 21 8.47 29.74 54.22
N VAL A 22 9.43 28.84 53.97
CA VAL A 22 10.75 28.90 54.60
C VAL A 22 11.82 28.73 53.51
N LEU A 23 12.54 29.82 53.25
CA LEU A 23 13.87 29.82 52.62
C LEU A 23 14.92 29.44 53.67
N ALA A 24 15.77 28.51 53.36
CA ALA A 24 17.10 28.45 53.98
C ALA A 24 18.13 27.96 52.94
N ALA A 25 19.13 28.78 52.76
CA ALA A 25 20.25 28.56 51.85
C ALA A 25 21.46 27.94 52.60
N CYS A 26 22.39 27.46 51.79
CA CYS A 26 23.85 27.27 51.99
C CYS A 26 24.37 25.93 52.48
N GLY A 27 25.29 25.40 51.66
CA GLY A 27 26.54 24.84 52.18
C GLY A 27 26.96 23.47 51.66
N GLY A 28 27.68 23.43 50.64
CA GLY A 28 28.92 22.81 50.21
C GLY A 28 29.30 21.36 50.60
N THR A 29 29.86 20.76 49.60
CA THR A 29 31.03 19.86 49.44
C THR A 29 30.78 18.49 48.85
N THR A 30 31.36 18.36 47.67
CA THR A 30 31.96 17.19 46.97
C THR A 30 31.90 15.80 47.63
N LYS A 31 31.42 14.80 46.88
CA LYS A 31 32.18 13.57 46.55
C LYS A 31 31.58 12.79 45.38
N GLU A 32 32.47 12.23 44.61
CA GLU A 32 32.33 11.49 43.39
C GLU A 32 31.59 10.16 43.48
N SER A 33 31.20 9.74 42.27
CA SER A 33 31.02 8.37 41.70
C SER A 33 29.80 7.57 42.11
N SER A 34 28.92 7.42 41.11
CA SER A 34 28.60 6.09 40.60
C SER A 34 27.83 6.23 39.28
N SER A 35 28.35 5.54 38.29
CA SER A 35 27.79 5.31 36.95
C SER A 35 26.36 4.75 37.06
N GLY A 36 25.39 5.57 36.74
CA GLY A 36 24.01 5.18 36.51
C GLY A 36 23.68 5.55 35.07
N GLY A 37 23.49 4.56 34.19
CA GLY A 37 23.07 4.76 32.80
C GLY A 37 21.82 5.62 32.76
N GLY A 38 21.98 6.85 32.28
CA GLY A 38 20.88 7.74 31.98
C GLY A 38 20.08 7.14 30.83
N ALA A 39 18.95 6.51 31.12
CA ALA A 39 17.92 6.32 30.14
C ALA A 39 17.48 7.73 29.71
N THR A 40 17.97 8.18 28.57
CA THR A 40 17.49 9.39 27.90
C THR A 40 16.01 9.18 27.66
N ALA A 41 15.17 9.85 28.42
CA ALA A 41 13.73 9.93 28.14
C ALA A 41 13.60 10.55 26.74
N THR A 42 13.40 9.71 25.75
CA THR A 42 13.13 10.13 24.38
C THR A 42 11.82 10.89 24.44
N SER A 43 11.85 12.19 24.19
CA SER A 43 10.65 13.01 24.07
C SER A 43 9.77 12.36 23.00
N ALA A 44 8.54 12.01 23.36
CA ALA A 44 7.59 11.41 22.44
C ALA A 44 7.45 12.32 21.21
N GLY A 45 7.98 11.89 20.04
CA GLY A 45 7.82 12.60 18.79
C GLY A 45 9.08 12.90 17.97
N GLN A 46 10.28 12.53 18.42
CA GLN A 46 11.49 12.63 17.59
C GLN A 46 11.96 11.24 17.11
N ALA A 47 12.30 11.17 15.80
CA ALA A 47 12.92 9.99 15.23
C ALA A 47 14.33 9.77 15.83
N ASN A 48 14.65 8.50 16.08
CA ASN A 48 16.01 8.07 16.41
C ASN A 48 16.45 7.00 15.40
N PRO A 49 17.13 7.36 14.31
CA PRO A 49 17.52 6.40 13.26
C PRO A 49 18.45 5.28 13.76
N ASN A 50 19.08 5.48 14.92
CA ASN A 50 19.94 4.48 15.57
C ASN A 50 19.20 3.58 16.57
N ALA A 51 17.88 3.76 16.76
CA ALA A 51 17.11 2.88 17.62
C ALA A 51 17.12 1.45 17.08
N GLN A 52 17.32 0.47 17.96
CA GLN A 52 17.22 -0.94 17.57
C GLN A 52 15.77 -1.30 17.27
N ILE A 53 15.54 -2.15 16.27
CA ILE A 53 14.21 -2.73 16.03
C ILE A 53 13.83 -3.55 17.27
N LYS A 54 12.65 -3.26 17.81
CA LYS A 54 12.10 -3.96 18.97
C LYS A 54 11.84 -5.42 18.62
N GLN A 55 12.19 -6.32 19.53
CA GLN A 55 11.86 -7.74 19.39
C GLN A 55 10.37 -8.01 19.72
N GLY A 56 9.82 -9.05 19.11
CA GLY A 56 8.44 -9.50 19.37
C GLY A 56 7.37 -8.56 18.86
N LEU A 57 7.68 -7.66 17.91
CA LEU A 57 6.68 -6.79 17.29
C LEU A 57 5.60 -7.62 16.59
N LYS A 58 4.34 -7.29 16.84
CA LYS A 58 3.17 -7.90 16.22
C LYS A 58 2.72 -7.08 15.02
N ILE A 59 2.94 -7.58 13.82
CA ILE A 59 2.65 -6.87 12.56
C ILE A 59 1.64 -7.68 11.74
N ALA A 60 0.52 -7.03 11.40
CA ALA A 60 -0.51 -7.64 10.57
C ALA A 60 -0.51 -7.02 9.16
N PHE A 61 -0.45 -7.87 8.15
CA PHE A 61 -0.69 -7.51 6.76
C PHE A 61 -2.18 -7.62 6.44
N LEU A 62 -2.74 -6.57 5.88
CA LEU A 62 -4.13 -6.47 5.46
C LEU A 62 -4.19 -6.08 3.97
N PRO A 63 -4.08 -7.06 3.06
CA PRO A 63 -4.17 -6.81 1.62
C PRO A 63 -5.59 -6.39 1.19
N LYS A 64 -5.76 -5.97 -0.06
CA LYS A 64 -7.09 -5.71 -0.64
C LYS A 64 -7.97 -6.95 -0.57
N GLN A 65 -7.38 -8.11 -0.86
CA GLN A 65 -8.03 -9.42 -0.79
C GLN A 65 -6.97 -10.53 -0.67
N LEU A 66 -7.34 -11.66 -0.05
CA LEU A 66 -6.41 -12.78 0.17
C LEU A 66 -6.22 -13.67 -1.06
N ASN A 67 -7.23 -13.76 -1.95
CA ASN A 67 -7.22 -14.69 -3.09
C ASN A 67 -6.49 -14.14 -4.34
N ASN A 68 -5.72 -13.08 -4.19
CA ASN A 68 -4.94 -12.46 -5.27
C ASN A 68 -3.48 -12.93 -5.17
N PRO A 69 -2.93 -13.62 -6.20
CA PRO A 69 -1.55 -14.11 -6.22
C PRO A 69 -0.51 -13.02 -5.96
N TYR A 70 -0.72 -11.81 -6.44
CA TYR A 70 0.14 -10.65 -6.16
C TYR A 70 0.28 -10.41 -4.66
N PHE A 71 -0.84 -10.38 -3.92
CA PHE A 71 -0.80 -10.18 -2.47
C PHE A 71 -0.26 -11.40 -1.73
N THR A 72 -0.38 -12.61 -2.29
CA THR A 72 0.27 -13.80 -1.71
C THR A 72 1.80 -13.61 -1.69
N VAL A 73 2.38 -13.17 -2.81
CA VAL A 73 3.83 -12.89 -2.91
C VAL A 73 4.22 -11.74 -1.97
N ALA A 74 3.47 -10.63 -1.97
CA ALA A 74 3.77 -9.48 -1.12
C ALA A 74 3.70 -9.83 0.37
N ASN A 75 2.66 -10.54 0.80
CA ASN A 75 2.52 -10.99 2.18
C ASN A 75 3.64 -11.96 2.58
N THR A 76 4.05 -12.87 1.69
CA THR A 76 5.15 -13.80 1.96
C THR A 76 6.45 -13.06 2.21
N GLY A 77 6.79 -12.06 1.37
CA GLY A 77 7.98 -11.23 1.58
C GLY A 77 7.90 -10.43 2.87
N GLY A 78 6.74 -9.83 3.16
CA GLY A 78 6.53 -9.10 4.41
C GLY A 78 6.65 -9.96 5.66
N LEU A 79 6.06 -11.16 5.66
CA LEU A 79 6.15 -12.11 6.78
C LEU A 79 7.57 -12.66 6.96
N ALA A 80 8.32 -12.82 5.87
CA ALA A 80 9.75 -13.18 5.94
C ALA A 80 10.55 -12.09 6.67
N ALA A 81 10.35 -10.82 6.32
CA ALA A 81 10.99 -9.69 7.01
C ALA A 81 10.60 -9.63 8.49
N VAL A 82 9.30 -9.82 8.81
CA VAL A 82 8.85 -9.83 10.22
C VAL A 82 9.56 -10.91 11.02
N LYS A 83 9.72 -12.10 10.47
CA LYS A 83 10.46 -13.19 11.10
C LYS A 83 11.95 -12.87 11.24
N GLU A 84 12.56 -12.25 10.24
CA GLU A 84 13.98 -11.90 10.22
C GLU A 84 14.37 -10.98 11.37
N PHE A 85 13.57 -9.94 11.65
CA PHE A 85 13.85 -9.07 12.80
C PHE A 85 13.24 -9.56 14.12
N GLY A 86 12.76 -10.80 14.21
CA GLY A 86 12.28 -11.42 15.45
C GLY A 86 10.88 -10.98 15.88
N GLY A 87 10.02 -10.61 14.94
CA GLY A 87 8.62 -10.26 15.18
C GLY A 87 7.65 -11.43 14.95
N GLU A 88 6.37 -11.17 15.24
CA GLU A 88 5.24 -12.06 14.98
C GLU A 88 4.39 -11.47 13.85
N GLY A 89 4.34 -12.14 12.70
CA GLY A 89 3.61 -11.69 11.51
C GLY A 89 2.39 -12.53 11.21
N LYS A 90 1.34 -11.90 10.67
CA LYS A 90 0.21 -12.59 10.07
C LYS A 90 -0.34 -11.80 8.88
N ALA A 91 -0.95 -12.52 7.94
CA ALA A 91 -1.75 -11.92 6.87
C ALA A 91 -3.21 -12.28 7.07
N VAL A 92 -4.06 -11.27 7.10
CA VAL A 92 -5.53 -11.41 7.24
C VAL A 92 -6.21 -10.42 6.31
N GLY A 93 -7.40 -10.73 5.84
CA GLY A 93 -8.11 -9.82 4.94
C GLY A 93 -9.37 -10.43 4.35
N PRO A 94 -10.13 -9.68 3.57
CA PRO A 94 -11.32 -10.16 2.88
C PRO A 94 -10.94 -11.14 1.75
N SER A 95 -11.91 -11.95 1.33
CA SER A 95 -11.79 -12.83 0.17
C SER A 95 -12.00 -12.09 -1.16
N GLU A 96 -12.57 -10.90 -1.11
CA GLU A 96 -12.85 -10.01 -2.26
C GLU A 96 -12.47 -8.57 -1.96
N ALA A 97 -12.27 -7.75 -2.98
CA ALA A 97 -11.89 -6.34 -2.82
C ALA A 97 -13.04 -5.51 -2.25
N SER A 98 -13.06 -5.34 -0.92
CA SER A 98 -14.13 -4.66 -0.18
C SER A 98 -13.59 -3.78 0.95
N ALA A 99 -13.79 -2.46 0.84
CA ALA A 99 -13.39 -1.50 1.87
C ALA A 99 -14.16 -1.71 3.20
N SER A 100 -15.45 -2.02 3.14
CA SER A 100 -16.25 -2.28 4.34
C SER A 100 -15.78 -3.51 5.11
N SER A 101 -15.38 -4.57 4.40
CA SER A 101 -14.76 -5.74 5.01
C SER A 101 -13.43 -5.39 5.65
N GLN A 102 -12.58 -4.58 5.00
CA GLN A 102 -11.31 -4.13 5.58
C GLN A 102 -11.50 -3.36 6.89
N VAL A 103 -12.53 -2.51 7.01
CA VAL A 103 -12.85 -1.80 8.27
C VAL A 103 -13.05 -2.77 9.44
N SER A 104 -13.74 -3.89 9.21
CA SER A 104 -13.94 -4.91 10.25
C SER A 104 -12.63 -5.56 10.70
N TYR A 105 -11.73 -5.85 9.74
CA TYR A 105 -10.38 -6.35 10.05
C TYR A 105 -9.54 -5.33 10.81
N ILE A 106 -9.54 -4.05 10.42
CA ILE A 106 -8.79 -2.98 11.10
C ILE A 106 -9.22 -2.91 12.57
N ASN A 107 -10.53 -2.89 12.84
CA ASN A 107 -11.06 -2.85 14.21
C ASN A 107 -10.64 -4.07 15.03
N THR A 108 -10.69 -5.26 14.43
CA THR A 108 -10.26 -6.51 15.09
C THR A 108 -8.75 -6.48 15.41
N LEU A 109 -7.92 -6.02 14.47
CA LEU A 109 -6.47 -5.93 14.65
C LEU A 109 -6.09 -4.93 15.74
N ALA A 110 -6.79 -3.79 15.81
CA ALA A 110 -6.60 -2.81 16.88
C ALA A 110 -6.95 -3.39 18.25
N GLN A 111 -8.09 -4.11 18.36
CA GLN A 111 -8.48 -4.80 19.61
C GLN A 111 -7.47 -5.88 20.02
N GLN A 112 -6.83 -6.55 19.06
CA GLN A 112 -5.77 -7.54 19.29
C GLN A 112 -4.42 -6.89 19.64
N ARG A 113 -4.34 -5.57 19.74
CA ARG A 113 -3.14 -4.80 20.08
C ARG A 113 -1.95 -5.14 19.20
N GLN A 114 -2.17 -5.11 17.87
CA GLN A 114 -1.04 -5.16 16.95
C GLN A 114 -0.17 -3.91 17.12
N ASP A 115 1.15 -4.06 17.01
CA ASP A 115 2.07 -2.92 17.01
C ASP A 115 1.98 -2.12 15.71
N ALA A 116 1.71 -2.83 14.59
CA ALA A 116 1.48 -2.19 13.30
C ALA A 116 0.48 -2.95 12.43
N ILE A 117 -0.22 -2.20 11.58
CA ILE A 117 -1.02 -2.68 10.47
C ILE A 117 -0.38 -2.20 9.17
N VAL A 118 -0.08 -3.14 8.27
CA VAL A 118 0.42 -2.90 6.91
C VAL A 118 -0.73 -3.18 5.95
N ILE A 119 -1.34 -2.13 5.39
CA ILE A 119 -2.59 -2.23 4.63
C ILE A 119 -2.42 -1.76 3.19
N SER A 120 -2.98 -2.51 2.22
CA SER A 120 -3.29 -2.03 0.88
C SER A 120 -4.79 -1.70 0.82
N ALA A 121 -5.14 -0.43 0.69
CA ALA A 121 -6.51 0.03 0.86
C ALA A 121 -7.38 -0.20 -0.38
N ASN A 122 -8.61 -0.71 -0.20
CA ASN A 122 -9.60 -0.84 -1.25
C ASN A 122 -10.27 0.50 -1.61
N ASP A 123 -10.34 1.42 -0.65
CA ASP A 123 -10.86 2.77 -0.83
C ASP A 123 -10.04 3.73 0.04
N PRO A 124 -9.58 4.86 -0.52
CA PRO A 124 -8.67 5.78 0.17
C PRO A 124 -9.30 6.48 1.38
N ASN A 125 -10.61 6.62 1.42
CA ASN A 125 -11.32 7.38 2.43
C ASN A 125 -12.11 6.50 3.41
N ALA A 126 -12.74 5.44 2.91
CA ALA A 126 -13.64 4.60 3.70
C ALA A 126 -12.95 3.91 4.90
N VAL A 127 -11.66 3.59 4.79
CA VAL A 127 -10.90 2.93 5.87
C VAL A 127 -10.31 3.92 6.89
N VAL A 128 -10.24 5.22 6.57
CA VAL A 128 -9.57 6.25 7.38
C VAL A 128 -10.12 6.34 8.81
N PRO A 129 -11.43 6.39 9.06
CA PRO A 129 -11.94 6.47 10.44
C PRO A 129 -11.46 5.32 11.33
N ALA A 130 -11.46 4.08 10.81
CA ALA A 130 -11.00 2.91 11.53
C ALA A 130 -9.48 2.94 11.77
N LEU A 131 -8.71 3.36 10.77
CA LEU A 131 -7.25 3.50 10.88
C LEU A 131 -6.87 4.58 11.91
N LYS A 132 -7.56 5.72 11.92
CA LYS A 132 -7.36 6.77 12.94
C LYS A 132 -7.69 6.26 14.34
N ALA A 133 -8.76 5.48 14.49
CA ALA A 133 -9.11 4.85 15.77
C ALA A 133 -8.01 3.86 16.22
N ALA A 134 -7.45 3.07 15.31
CA ALA A 134 -6.32 2.19 15.60
C ALA A 134 -5.07 2.98 16.00
N GLN A 135 -4.75 4.07 15.28
CA GLN A 135 -3.62 4.95 15.60
C GLN A 135 -3.76 5.60 16.99
N SER A 136 -4.98 5.99 17.38
CA SER A 136 -5.24 6.56 18.73
C SER A 136 -4.98 5.54 19.85
N GLN A 137 -4.99 4.25 19.55
CA GLN A 137 -4.64 3.16 20.45
C GLN A 137 -3.15 2.80 20.42
N GLY A 138 -2.33 3.54 19.65
CA GLY A 138 -0.89 3.35 19.54
C GLY A 138 -0.44 2.46 18.38
N VAL A 139 -1.37 1.87 17.61
CA VAL A 139 -1.06 1.05 16.44
C VAL A 139 -0.42 1.92 15.35
N LYS A 140 0.71 1.47 14.80
CA LYS A 140 1.33 2.13 13.63
C LYS A 140 0.63 1.67 12.37
N VAL A 141 0.47 2.58 11.41
CA VAL A 141 -0.17 2.28 10.13
C VAL A 141 0.78 2.60 8.98
N VAL A 142 1.09 1.58 8.21
CA VAL A 142 1.81 1.69 6.94
C VAL A 142 0.85 1.28 5.84
N THR A 143 0.72 2.09 4.80
CA THR A 143 0.09 1.65 3.57
C THR A 143 1.14 1.12 2.60
N PHE A 144 0.78 0.15 1.78
CA PHE A 144 1.59 -0.36 0.69
C PHE A 144 0.72 -0.64 -0.53
N ASP A 145 1.29 -0.66 -1.72
CA ASP A 145 0.56 -0.88 -2.98
C ASP A 145 -0.50 0.20 -3.25
N SER A 146 -1.58 0.25 -2.49
CA SER A 146 -2.67 1.24 -2.62
C SER A 146 -2.81 2.05 -1.34
N ASP A 147 -2.66 3.37 -1.48
CA ASP A 147 -2.64 4.31 -0.35
C ASP A 147 -4.04 4.67 0.15
N THR A 148 -4.10 5.22 1.35
CA THR A 148 -5.24 5.92 1.95
C THR A 148 -5.06 7.43 1.82
N ALA A 149 -6.07 8.21 2.24
CA ALA A 149 -5.86 9.61 2.54
C ALA A 149 -4.77 9.76 3.63
N PRO A 150 -3.92 10.80 3.56
CA PRO A 150 -2.69 10.90 4.37
C PRO A 150 -2.89 10.76 5.88
N GLU A 151 -4.04 11.19 6.40
CA GLU A 151 -4.38 11.10 7.82
C GLU A 151 -4.67 9.67 8.30
N GLY A 152 -4.81 8.73 7.40
CA GLY A 152 -5.03 7.31 7.71
C GLY A 152 -3.76 6.54 8.03
N ARG A 153 -2.56 7.10 7.77
CA ARG A 153 -1.29 6.36 7.90
C ARG A 153 -0.13 7.28 8.31
N GLN A 154 1.00 6.70 8.70
CA GLN A 154 2.26 7.41 8.89
C GLN A 154 3.16 7.35 7.64
N VAL A 155 3.26 6.17 7.01
CA VAL A 155 4.13 5.92 5.86
C VAL A 155 3.34 5.21 4.77
N PHE A 156 3.62 5.59 3.52
CA PHE A 156 3.17 4.87 2.32
C PHE A 156 4.37 4.26 1.60
N VAL A 157 4.42 2.94 1.52
CA VAL A 157 5.41 2.21 0.73
C VAL A 157 4.86 2.02 -0.67
N ASN A 158 5.31 2.89 -1.58
CA ASN A 158 4.89 2.89 -2.97
C ASN A 158 5.83 2.01 -3.80
N GLN A 159 5.28 1.22 -4.68
CA GLN A 159 6.00 0.27 -5.52
C GLN A 159 6.86 0.93 -6.59
N ALA A 160 6.35 2.01 -7.20
CA ALA A 160 7.02 2.73 -8.28
C ALA A 160 6.43 4.14 -8.41
N SER A 161 7.14 5.05 -9.08
CA SER A 161 6.60 6.36 -9.45
C SER A 161 5.31 6.18 -10.26
N ALA A 162 4.22 6.73 -9.77
CA ALA A 162 2.92 6.61 -10.43
C ALA A 162 2.90 7.26 -11.83
N GLU A 163 3.66 8.34 -12.00
CA GLU A 163 3.82 9.01 -13.29
C GLU A 163 4.56 8.12 -14.28
N ASP A 164 5.72 7.59 -13.86
CA ASP A 164 6.54 6.75 -14.74
C ASP A 164 5.78 5.48 -15.13
N LEU A 165 5.09 4.86 -14.19
CA LEU A 165 4.31 3.65 -14.42
C LEU A 165 3.15 3.88 -15.42
N GLY A 166 2.35 4.91 -15.22
CA GLY A 166 1.24 5.22 -16.12
C GLY A 166 1.73 5.59 -17.54
N ARG A 167 2.90 6.24 -17.65
CA ARG A 167 3.49 6.56 -18.94
C ARG A 167 4.09 5.33 -19.62
N SER A 168 4.82 4.49 -18.88
CA SER A 168 5.49 3.31 -19.45
C SER A 168 4.49 2.28 -20.00
N GLU A 169 3.35 2.08 -19.36
CA GLU A 169 2.31 1.18 -19.86
C GLU A 169 1.75 1.64 -21.22
N VAL A 170 1.56 2.96 -21.43
CA VAL A 170 1.17 3.51 -22.74
C VAL A 170 2.28 3.33 -23.76
N GLN A 171 3.53 3.65 -23.39
CA GLN A 171 4.69 3.51 -24.28
C GLN A 171 4.89 2.05 -24.70
N LEU A 172 4.71 1.11 -23.77
CA LEU A 172 4.84 -0.31 -24.03
C LEU A 172 3.76 -0.81 -24.99
N LEU A 173 2.49 -0.38 -24.83
CA LEU A 173 1.43 -0.71 -25.78
C LEU A 173 1.65 -0.04 -27.13
N ALA A 174 2.00 1.26 -27.14
CA ALA A 174 2.24 2.03 -28.36
C ALA A 174 3.30 1.38 -29.25
N LYS A 175 4.39 0.89 -28.66
CA LYS A 175 5.43 0.13 -29.37
C LYS A 175 4.87 -1.14 -30.05
N GLN A 176 3.95 -1.85 -29.39
CA GLN A 176 3.35 -3.07 -29.90
C GLN A 176 2.35 -2.82 -31.04
N ILE A 177 1.58 -1.71 -30.98
CA ILE A 177 0.56 -1.37 -32.00
C ILE A 177 1.00 -0.26 -32.96
N LYS A 178 2.30 0.13 -32.95
CA LYS A 178 2.88 1.20 -33.80
C LYS A 178 2.16 2.55 -33.61
N SER A 179 1.86 2.90 -32.38
CA SER A 179 1.20 4.15 -31.96
C SER A 179 -0.11 4.46 -32.71
N SER A 180 -0.90 3.47 -33.09
CA SER A 180 -2.13 3.69 -33.86
C SER A 180 -3.23 2.69 -33.52
N GLY A 181 -4.47 3.19 -33.43
CA GLY A 181 -5.68 2.39 -33.28
C GLY A 181 -6.45 2.63 -32.00
N GLU A 182 -7.59 1.99 -31.88
CA GLU A 182 -8.42 2.04 -30.69
C GLU A 182 -7.80 1.18 -29.59
N ILE A 183 -7.77 1.72 -28.38
CA ILE A 183 -7.26 1.03 -27.17
C ILE A 183 -8.27 1.11 -26.05
N ALA A 184 -8.22 0.15 -25.13
CA ALA A 184 -9.01 0.16 -23.90
C ALA A 184 -8.12 -0.04 -22.68
N ILE A 185 -8.62 0.35 -21.51
CA ILE A 185 -8.01 0.05 -20.22
C ILE A 185 -8.96 -0.88 -19.46
N LEU A 186 -8.43 -2.00 -18.94
CA LEU A 186 -9.13 -2.92 -18.05
C LEU A 186 -8.53 -2.80 -16.65
N SER A 187 -9.20 -2.04 -15.78
CA SER A 187 -8.80 -1.75 -14.40
C SER A 187 -9.51 -2.67 -13.40
N ALA A 188 -9.11 -2.60 -12.12
CA ALA A 188 -9.74 -3.34 -11.03
C ALA A 188 -11.09 -2.71 -10.64
N THR A 189 -11.10 -1.87 -9.62
CA THR A 189 -12.31 -1.22 -9.13
C THR A 189 -12.30 0.29 -9.40
N PRO A 190 -13.46 0.95 -9.47
CA PRO A 190 -13.52 2.40 -9.65
C PRO A 190 -12.82 3.20 -8.54
N ASN A 191 -12.66 2.62 -7.36
CA ASN A 191 -12.06 3.28 -6.18
C ASN A 191 -10.59 2.92 -5.94
N ALA A 192 -9.97 2.10 -6.80
CA ALA A 192 -8.56 1.73 -6.68
C ALA A 192 -7.64 2.95 -6.88
N THR A 193 -7.11 3.50 -5.78
CA THR A 193 -6.36 4.76 -5.75
C THR A 193 -5.14 4.73 -6.66
N ASN A 194 -4.32 3.67 -6.55
CA ASN A 194 -3.13 3.49 -7.35
C ASN A 194 -3.46 3.46 -8.85
N GLN A 195 -4.39 2.60 -9.27
CA GLN A 195 -4.75 2.45 -10.68
C GLN A 195 -5.39 3.71 -11.26
N ASN A 196 -6.24 4.40 -10.49
CA ASN A 196 -6.82 5.68 -10.93
C ASN A 196 -5.74 6.74 -11.17
N THR A 197 -4.69 6.76 -10.34
CA THR A 197 -3.56 7.66 -10.52
C THR A 197 -2.77 7.30 -11.78
N TRP A 198 -2.48 6.02 -12.02
CA TRP A 198 -1.80 5.56 -13.23
C TRP A 198 -2.61 5.86 -14.49
N ILE A 199 -3.93 5.58 -14.46
CA ILE A 199 -4.84 5.90 -15.59
C ILE A 199 -4.86 7.39 -15.90
N LYS A 200 -4.75 8.26 -14.89
CA LYS A 200 -4.61 9.69 -15.13
C LYS A 200 -3.34 9.99 -15.94
N PHE A 201 -2.19 9.43 -15.53
CA PHE A 201 -0.93 9.61 -16.26
C PHE A 201 -0.93 8.92 -17.64
N MET A 202 -1.60 7.78 -17.80
CA MET A 202 -1.85 7.18 -19.13
C MET A 202 -2.60 8.14 -20.06
N LYS A 203 -3.68 8.76 -19.55
CA LYS A 203 -4.46 9.73 -20.31
C LYS A 203 -3.66 10.99 -20.64
N ASP A 204 -2.76 11.42 -19.74
CA ASP A 204 -1.88 12.56 -19.98
C ASP A 204 -0.79 12.20 -21.01
N GLU A 205 -0.25 11.00 -20.96
CA GLU A 205 0.70 10.48 -21.97
C GLU A 205 0.08 10.42 -23.37
N LEU A 206 -1.15 9.90 -23.46
CA LEU A 206 -1.89 9.79 -24.74
C LEU A 206 -2.20 11.14 -25.41
N LYS A 207 -2.06 12.28 -24.71
CA LYS A 207 -2.21 13.62 -25.31
C LYS A 207 -1.01 14.08 -26.10
N LYS A 208 0.13 13.39 -25.99
CA LYS A 208 1.35 13.75 -26.72
C LYS A 208 1.19 13.51 -28.23
N PRO A 209 1.83 14.32 -29.07
CA PRO A 209 1.70 14.25 -30.53
C PRO A 209 1.99 12.86 -31.13
N GLU A 210 2.94 12.12 -30.54
CA GLU A 210 3.33 10.79 -31.00
C GLU A 210 2.23 9.74 -30.85
N TYR A 211 1.19 9.99 -30.02
CA TYR A 211 0.04 9.10 -29.79
C TYR A 211 -1.26 9.62 -30.38
N LYS A 212 -1.23 10.65 -31.25
CA LYS A 212 -2.43 11.27 -31.83
C LYS A 212 -3.37 10.29 -32.54
N ASP A 213 -2.83 9.20 -33.06
CA ASP A 213 -3.56 8.17 -33.78
C ASP A 213 -4.00 7.00 -32.85
N MET A 214 -3.67 7.07 -31.54
CA MET A 214 -4.16 6.15 -30.51
C MET A 214 -5.39 6.75 -29.82
N LYS A 215 -6.50 6.01 -29.81
CA LYS A 215 -7.75 6.46 -29.23
C LYS A 215 -8.17 5.58 -28.04
N LEU A 216 -8.16 6.12 -26.82
CA LEU A 216 -8.74 5.45 -25.67
C LEU A 216 -10.28 5.48 -25.79
N VAL A 217 -10.89 4.32 -26.07
CA VAL A 217 -12.34 4.21 -26.27
C VAL A 217 -13.10 3.85 -25.01
N LYS A 218 -12.45 3.17 -24.04
CA LYS A 218 -13.11 2.71 -22.81
C LYS A 218 -12.12 2.50 -21.68
N VAL A 219 -12.54 2.81 -20.46
CA VAL A 219 -11.99 2.22 -19.21
C VAL A 219 -13.07 1.29 -18.65
N ALA A 220 -12.76 0.02 -18.54
CA ALA A 220 -13.60 -1.02 -17.98
C ALA A 220 -13.05 -1.47 -16.62
N TYR A 221 -13.88 -2.06 -15.78
CA TYR A 221 -13.53 -2.49 -14.43
C TYR A 221 -13.92 -3.94 -14.24
N GLY A 222 -12.96 -4.78 -13.88
CA GLY A 222 -13.14 -6.22 -13.63
C GLY A 222 -13.19 -6.57 -12.14
N ASN A 223 -13.37 -5.58 -11.25
CA ASN A 223 -13.51 -5.73 -9.80
C ASN A 223 -12.35 -6.49 -9.09
N ASP A 224 -11.20 -6.59 -9.77
CA ASP A 224 -10.06 -7.45 -9.37
C ASP A 224 -10.47 -8.94 -9.19
N ASP A 225 -11.53 -9.32 -9.93
CA ASP A 225 -12.04 -10.68 -10.04
C ASP A 225 -11.71 -11.27 -11.42
N ASP A 226 -11.29 -12.53 -11.44
CA ASP A 226 -10.84 -13.22 -12.66
C ASP A 226 -11.99 -13.39 -13.68
N GLN A 227 -13.17 -13.78 -13.20
CA GLN A 227 -14.30 -14.01 -14.08
C GLN A 227 -14.90 -12.72 -14.63
N ASP A 228 -15.04 -11.70 -13.77
CA ASP A 228 -15.49 -10.38 -14.19
C ASP A 228 -14.52 -9.77 -15.20
N SER A 229 -13.22 -9.85 -14.94
CA SER A 229 -12.17 -9.37 -15.87
C SER A 229 -12.19 -10.09 -17.21
N PHE A 230 -12.42 -11.41 -17.20
CA PHE A 230 -12.60 -12.19 -18.44
C PHE A 230 -13.82 -11.74 -19.24
N GLN A 231 -14.98 -11.54 -18.57
CA GLN A 231 -16.20 -11.06 -19.19
C GLN A 231 -16.06 -9.62 -19.70
N GLN A 232 -15.39 -8.74 -18.95
CA GLN A 232 -15.10 -7.38 -19.41
C GLN A 232 -14.23 -7.38 -20.66
N THR A 233 -13.23 -8.26 -20.73
CA THR A 233 -12.40 -8.42 -21.94
C THR A 233 -13.24 -8.83 -23.14
N GLN A 234 -14.12 -9.82 -22.97
CA GLN A 234 -15.06 -10.25 -24.01
C GLN A 234 -15.96 -9.09 -24.46
N GLY A 235 -16.56 -8.39 -23.50
CA GLY A 235 -17.43 -7.24 -23.77
C GLY A 235 -16.73 -6.09 -24.52
N LEU A 236 -15.49 -5.79 -24.15
CA LEU A 236 -14.67 -4.78 -24.85
C LEU A 236 -14.46 -5.15 -26.31
N LEU A 237 -14.10 -6.40 -26.61
CA LEU A 237 -13.83 -6.87 -27.97
C LEU A 237 -15.10 -6.96 -28.82
N GLN A 238 -16.25 -7.24 -28.21
CA GLN A 238 -17.55 -7.22 -28.90
C GLN A 238 -18.02 -5.78 -29.20
N ALA A 239 -17.86 -4.87 -28.24
CA ALA A 239 -18.29 -3.48 -28.37
C ALA A 239 -17.38 -2.64 -29.29
N TYR A 240 -16.09 -2.99 -29.36
CA TYR A 240 -15.07 -2.28 -30.12
C TYR A 240 -14.33 -3.23 -31.07
N PRO A 241 -14.93 -3.61 -32.21
CA PRO A 241 -14.35 -4.63 -33.11
C PRO A 241 -13.03 -4.21 -33.76
N ASN A 242 -12.72 -2.91 -33.74
CA ASN A 242 -11.46 -2.35 -34.25
C ASN A 242 -10.38 -2.19 -33.17
N LEU A 243 -10.62 -2.70 -31.94
CA LEU A 243 -9.68 -2.57 -30.84
C LEU A 243 -8.32 -3.17 -31.22
N LYS A 244 -7.24 -2.42 -31.01
CA LYS A 244 -5.86 -2.83 -31.31
C LYS A 244 -5.07 -3.20 -30.07
N GLY A 245 -5.47 -2.70 -28.90
CA GLY A 245 -4.75 -2.97 -27.69
C GLY A 245 -5.56 -2.78 -26.41
N ILE A 246 -5.15 -3.50 -25.39
CA ILE A 246 -5.66 -3.39 -24.01
C ILE A 246 -4.47 -3.15 -23.07
N ILE A 247 -4.59 -2.14 -22.21
CA ILE A 247 -3.73 -1.96 -21.04
C ILE A 247 -4.50 -2.45 -19.81
N SER A 248 -3.93 -3.36 -19.05
CA SER A 248 -4.54 -3.81 -17.80
C SER A 248 -3.61 -3.57 -16.61
N PRO A 249 -3.79 -2.44 -15.87
CA PRO A 249 -2.97 -2.09 -14.70
C PRO A 249 -3.35 -2.91 -13.45
N THR A 250 -3.72 -4.17 -13.62
CA THR A 250 -4.02 -5.11 -12.54
C THR A 250 -3.59 -6.52 -12.90
N THR A 251 -2.94 -7.22 -11.97
CA THR A 251 -2.41 -8.57 -12.20
C THR A 251 -3.52 -9.60 -12.46
N VAL A 252 -4.69 -9.43 -11.87
CA VAL A 252 -5.87 -10.26 -12.14
C VAL A 252 -6.42 -9.96 -13.55
N GLY A 253 -6.59 -8.68 -13.87
CA GLY A 253 -7.16 -8.26 -15.16
C GLY A 253 -6.31 -8.68 -16.35
N ILE A 254 -4.98 -8.47 -16.30
CA ILE A 254 -4.09 -8.87 -17.41
C ILE A 254 -4.08 -10.38 -17.60
N ALA A 255 -4.07 -11.18 -16.52
CA ALA A 255 -4.07 -12.64 -16.62
C ALA A 255 -5.39 -13.16 -17.21
N ALA A 256 -6.53 -12.60 -16.80
CA ALA A 256 -7.85 -12.93 -17.32
C ALA A 256 -8.00 -12.52 -18.81
N ALA A 257 -7.53 -11.32 -19.17
CA ALA A 257 -7.51 -10.86 -20.55
C ALA A 257 -6.61 -11.72 -21.44
N ALA A 258 -5.43 -12.08 -20.97
CA ALA A 258 -4.52 -12.98 -21.67
C ALA A 258 -5.16 -14.37 -21.89
N ARG A 259 -5.85 -14.88 -20.88
CA ARG A 259 -6.59 -16.16 -20.98
C ARG A 259 -7.71 -16.09 -22.04
N TYR A 260 -8.46 -15.00 -22.07
CA TYR A 260 -9.47 -14.81 -23.12
C TYR A 260 -8.83 -14.73 -24.52
N LEU A 261 -7.82 -13.87 -24.68
CA LEU A 261 -7.16 -13.67 -25.97
C LEU A 261 -6.52 -14.95 -26.50
N SER A 262 -5.85 -15.74 -25.65
CA SER A 262 -5.14 -16.95 -26.04
C SER A 262 -6.05 -18.01 -26.68
N GLY A 263 -7.32 -18.09 -26.25
CA GLY A 263 -8.33 -19.00 -26.77
C GLY A 263 -9.25 -18.41 -27.83
N SER A 264 -8.98 -17.19 -28.32
CA SER A 264 -9.89 -16.46 -29.21
C SER A 264 -9.26 -16.14 -30.58
N ASN A 265 -10.10 -15.72 -31.54
CA ASN A 265 -9.67 -15.22 -32.85
C ASN A 265 -8.92 -13.87 -32.78
N TYR A 266 -8.78 -13.29 -31.59
CA TYR A 266 -8.08 -12.03 -31.35
C TYR A 266 -6.61 -12.23 -31.01
N LYS A 267 -6.16 -13.46 -30.74
CA LYS A 267 -4.75 -13.79 -30.48
C LYS A 267 -3.86 -13.26 -31.63
N GLY A 268 -2.85 -12.47 -31.25
CA GLY A 268 -1.92 -11.83 -32.21
C GLY A 268 -2.50 -10.65 -33.00
N LYS A 269 -3.80 -10.32 -32.82
CA LYS A 269 -4.46 -9.17 -33.47
C LYS A 269 -4.71 -8.01 -32.52
N VAL A 270 -4.92 -8.30 -31.23
CA VAL A 270 -5.08 -7.32 -30.17
C VAL A 270 -3.90 -7.47 -29.22
N ALA A 271 -3.11 -6.42 -29.08
CA ALA A 271 -2.00 -6.40 -28.15
C ALA A 271 -2.51 -6.27 -26.70
N LEU A 272 -1.85 -6.93 -25.77
CA LEU A 272 -2.13 -6.84 -24.34
C LEU A 272 -0.85 -6.51 -23.59
N THR A 273 -0.92 -5.50 -22.74
CA THR A 273 0.14 -5.14 -21.79
C THR A 273 -0.48 -4.67 -20.49
N GLY A 274 0.35 -4.35 -19.51
CA GLY A 274 -0.06 -3.87 -18.20
C GLY A 274 0.81 -4.47 -17.10
N LEU A 275 0.23 -4.66 -15.91
CA LEU A 275 0.92 -5.17 -14.73
C LEU A 275 0.57 -6.64 -14.52
N GLY A 276 1.59 -7.52 -14.51
CA GLY A 276 1.38 -8.96 -14.37
C GLY A 276 2.47 -9.63 -13.54
N THR A 277 2.12 -10.70 -12.81
CA THR A 277 3.17 -11.53 -12.19
C THR A 277 3.77 -12.47 -13.22
N PRO A 278 5.10 -12.65 -13.23
CA PRO A 278 5.77 -13.54 -14.18
C PRO A 278 5.17 -14.94 -14.23
N ASN A 279 4.83 -15.53 -13.06
CA ASN A 279 4.28 -16.89 -13.00
C ASN A 279 2.93 -17.03 -13.69
N GLN A 280 2.03 -16.04 -13.56
CA GLN A 280 0.73 -16.06 -14.23
C GLN A 280 0.84 -15.81 -15.73
N MET A 281 1.81 -14.94 -16.12
CA MET A 281 1.92 -14.44 -17.50
C MET A 281 2.85 -15.27 -18.38
N ARG A 282 3.74 -16.09 -17.81
CA ARG A 282 4.76 -16.86 -18.53
C ARG A 282 4.24 -17.60 -19.76
N LYS A 283 3.20 -18.40 -19.58
CA LYS A 283 2.61 -19.19 -20.69
C LYS A 283 2.09 -18.32 -21.82
N PHE A 284 1.60 -17.12 -21.53
CA PHE A 284 1.05 -16.20 -22.53
C PHE A 284 2.14 -15.40 -23.26
N VAL A 285 3.29 -15.22 -22.63
CA VAL A 285 4.48 -14.66 -23.27
C VAL A 285 5.15 -15.71 -24.17
N GLU A 286 5.27 -16.94 -23.69
CA GLU A 286 5.85 -18.05 -24.42
C GLU A 286 5.07 -18.41 -25.69
N ASP A 287 3.72 -18.38 -25.60
CA ASP A 287 2.83 -18.71 -26.71
C ASP A 287 2.53 -17.53 -27.67
N GLY A 288 3.09 -16.34 -27.36
CA GLY A 288 2.97 -15.13 -28.16
C GLY A 288 1.65 -14.38 -28.02
N THR A 289 0.79 -14.74 -27.06
CA THR A 289 -0.44 -13.99 -26.75
C THR A 289 -0.11 -12.60 -26.18
N VAL A 290 0.93 -12.49 -25.37
CA VAL A 290 1.43 -11.25 -24.77
C VAL A 290 2.89 -11.07 -25.18
N GLN A 291 3.25 -9.88 -25.69
CA GLN A 291 4.64 -9.61 -26.09
C GLN A 291 5.50 -9.16 -24.91
N ALA A 292 4.97 -8.25 -24.09
CA ALA A 292 5.64 -7.72 -22.91
C ALA A 292 4.62 -7.11 -21.97
N PHE A 293 4.95 -7.09 -20.69
CA PHE A 293 4.23 -6.45 -19.58
C PHE A 293 5.25 -6.00 -18.54
N GLU A 294 4.82 -5.31 -17.51
CA GLU A 294 5.73 -4.85 -16.46
C GLU A 294 5.18 -5.14 -15.06
N LEU A 295 6.05 -5.13 -14.08
CA LEU A 295 5.76 -5.17 -12.64
C LEU A 295 7.04 -4.86 -11.86
N TRP A 296 6.92 -4.55 -10.60
CA TRP A 296 7.97 -4.64 -9.58
C TRP A 296 7.94 -6.01 -8.91
N ASP A 297 8.89 -6.28 -8.02
CA ASP A 297 8.85 -7.47 -7.17
C ASP A 297 7.90 -7.24 -5.97
N PRO A 298 6.73 -7.92 -5.91
CA PRO A 298 5.79 -7.73 -4.81
C PRO A 298 6.34 -8.22 -3.47
N GLY A 299 7.22 -9.24 -3.49
CA GLY A 299 7.87 -9.76 -2.28
C GLY A 299 8.76 -8.69 -1.64
N LYS A 300 9.56 -7.99 -2.44
CA LYS A 300 10.37 -6.85 -1.97
C LYS A 300 9.51 -5.70 -1.47
N LEU A 301 8.36 -5.44 -2.11
CA LEU A 301 7.41 -4.43 -1.63
C LEU A 301 6.89 -4.75 -0.23
N GLY A 302 6.44 -5.99 -0.03
CA GLY A 302 5.98 -6.46 1.29
C GLY A 302 7.09 -6.45 2.34
N TYR A 303 8.29 -6.88 1.95
CA TYR A 303 9.47 -6.85 2.80
C TYR A 303 9.81 -5.43 3.26
N LEU A 304 9.86 -4.47 2.34
CA LEU A 304 10.08 -3.06 2.66
C LEU A 304 8.99 -2.49 3.57
N ALA A 305 7.73 -2.84 3.32
CA ALA A 305 6.61 -2.38 4.14
C ALA A 305 6.68 -2.92 5.59
N ALA A 306 7.15 -4.16 5.79
CA ALA A 306 7.40 -4.71 7.12
C ALA A 306 8.49 -3.93 7.86
N TYR A 307 9.60 -3.62 7.20
CA TYR A 307 10.68 -2.83 7.80
C TYR A 307 10.26 -1.39 8.11
N ALA A 308 9.47 -0.75 7.23
CA ALA A 308 8.89 0.57 7.52
C ALA A 308 8.00 0.53 8.77
N ALA A 309 7.18 -0.52 8.92
CA ALA A 309 6.34 -0.72 10.09
C ALA A 309 7.17 -0.95 11.36
N ALA A 310 8.23 -1.76 11.28
CA ALA A 310 9.15 -2.01 12.39
C ALA A 310 9.92 -0.73 12.80
N ALA A 311 10.37 0.06 11.81
CA ALA A 311 11.05 1.33 12.04
C ALA A 311 10.14 2.35 12.76
N LEU A 312 8.86 2.45 12.34
CA LEU A 312 7.86 3.27 13.03
C LEU A 312 7.58 2.79 14.45
N ALA A 313 7.37 1.49 14.65
CA ALA A 313 7.06 0.90 15.95
C ALA A 313 8.24 1.00 16.92
N SER A 314 9.47 1.00 16.40
CA SER A 314 10.70 1.12 17.19
C SER A 314 11.15 2.57 17.40
N GLY A 315 10.51 3.54 16.73
CA GLY A 315 10.85 4.96 16.85
C GLY A 315 12.08 5.38 16.02
N GLN A 316 12.51 4.57 15.06
CA GLN A 316 13.57 4.97 14.10
C GLN A 316 13.11 6.10 13.21
N ILE A 317 11.86 6.06 12.78
CA ILE A 317 11.20 7.08 11.98
C ILE A 317 9.85 7.46 12.59
N THR A 318 9.30 8.59 12.18
CA THR A 318 7.93 9.05 12.52
C THR A 318 7.06 9.15 11.28
N GLY A 319 7.62 8.99 10.08
CA GLY A 319 7.00 9.17 8.78
C GLY A 319 7.18 10.57 8.20
N LYS A 320 8.05 11.39 8.79
CA LYS A 320 8.36 12.73 8.27
C LYS A 320 9.35 12.66 7.11
N GLU A 321 9.17 13.57 6.17
CA GLU A 321 10.09 13.75 5.04
C GLU A 321 11.53 13.96 5.54
N GLY A 322 12.47 13.28 4.88
CA GLY A 322 13.88 13.35 5.18
C GLY A 322 14.41 12.30 6.15
N GLU A 323 13.52 11.63 6.93
CA GLU A 323 13.90 10.51 7.78
C GLU A 323 14.33 9.31 6.94
N SER A 324 15.17 8.44 7.50
CA SER A 324 15.65 7.23 6.81
C SER A 324 15.71 6.03 7.75
N PHE A 325 15.63 4.84 7.18
CA PHE A 325 15.76 3.57 7.88
C PHE A 325 16.37 2.52 6.96
N LYS A 326 17.00 1.52 7.55
CA LYS A 326 17.55 0.38 6.81
C LYS A 326 16.48 -0.73 6.74
N ALA A 327 16.26 -1.27 5.54
CA ALA A 327 15.29 -2.34 5.31
C ALA A 327 15.99 -3.69 5.08
N GLY A 328 16.60 -4.24 6.13
CA GLY A 328 17.21 -5.58 6.15
C GLY A 328 18.23 -5.81 5.02
N GLU A 329 17.94 -6.76 4.14
CA GLU A 329 18.75 -7.07 2.94
C GLU A 329 18.58 -6.08 1.78
N LEU A 330 17.50 -5.28 1.81
CA LEU A 330 17.35 -4.13 0.92
C LEU A 330 18.19 -2.97 1.44
N ASP A 331 18.43 -1.97 0.62
CA ASP A 331 19.26 -0.81 0.99
C ASP A 331 18.59 0.11 2.03
N ASP A 332 19.25 1.25 2.29
CA ASP A 332 18.68 2.34 3.06
C ASP A 332 17.59 3.05 2.27
N TYR A 333 16.44 3.26 2.91
CA TYR A 333 15.30 3.98 2.34
C TYR A 333 15.06 5.29 3.03
N LYS A 334 14.65 6.27 2.25
CA LYS A 334 14.33 7.62 2.73
C LYS A 334 12.84 7.87 2.62
N VAL A 335 12.27 8.45 3.66
CA VAL A 335 10.90 8.97 3.64
C VAL A 335 10.88 10.26 2.82
N GLY A 336 10.14 10.24 1.74
CA GLY A 336 9.93 11.36 0.84
C GLY A 336 8.75 12.23 1.24
N LYS A 337 8.37 13.10 0.31
CA LYS A 337 7.24 14.02 0.50
C LYS A 337 5.96 13.24 0.81
N GLY A 338 5.21 13.74 1.80
CA GLY A 338 3.94 13.13 2.20
C GLY A 338 4.08 11.77 2.88
N GLY A 339 5.27 11.39 3.36
CA GLY A 339 5.49 10.10 4.02
C GLY A 339 5.65 8.92 3.06
N GLU A 340 5.96 9.18 1.79
CA GLU A 340 6.16 8.15 0.78
C GLU A 340 7.56 7.53 0.87
N VAL A 341 7.63 6.22 0.73
CA VAL A 341 8.88 5.44 0.56
C VAL A 341 8.75 4.67 -0.74
N LEU A 342 9.63 4.93 -1.69
CA LEU A 342 9.57 4.36 -3.04
C LEU A 342 10.46 3.13 -3.14
N LEU A 343 9.89 1.98 -3.56
CA LEU A 343 10.64 0.74 -3.74
C LEU A 343 11.66 0.87 -4.89
N GLY A 344 11.20 1.33 -6.06
CA GLY A 344 12.06 1.52 -7.23
C GLY A 344 11.29 1.48 -8.55
N PRO A 345 12.00 1.47 -9.69
CA PRO A 345 11.36 1.41 -11.01
C PRO A 345 10.75 0.02 -11.27
N PRO A 346 9.67 -0.06 -12.08
CA PRO A 346 9.15 -1.33 -12.54
C PRO A 346 10.13 -2.00 -13.52
N GLN A 347 10.01 -3.32 -13.66
CA GLN A 347 10.75 -4.12 -14.61
C GLN A 347 9.82 -4.58 -15.73
N VAL A 348 10.30 -4.51 -16.97
CA VAL A 348 9.61 -5.08 -18.14
C VAL A 348 9.97 -6.57 -18.26
N PHE A 349 8.94 -7.39 -18.44
CA PHE A 349 9.04 -8.83 -18.66
C PHE A 349 8.63 -9.14 -20.10
N ASP A 350 9.44 -9.93 -20.76
CA ASP A 350 9.22 -10.43 -22.10
C ASP A 350 9.78 -11.86 -22.25
N LYS A 351 9.77 -12.39 -23.47
CA LYS A 351 10.24 -13.75 -23.75
C LYS A 351 11.72 -13.98 -23.42
N GLN A 352 12.54 -12.91 -23.35
CA GLN A 352 13.99 -13.03 -23.13
C GLN A 352 14.33 -13.20 -21.63
N ASN A 353 13.50 -12.65 -20.75
CA ASN A 353 13.84 -12.59 -19.33
C ASN A 353 12.84 -13.28 -18.39
N ILE A 354 11.58 -13.51 -18.81
CA ILE A 354 10.51 -13.97 -17.90
C ILE A 354 10.83 -15.30 -17.20
N ALA A 355 11.64 -16.16 -17.83
CA ALA A 355 12.05 -17.44 -17.24
C ALA A 355 12.96 -17.29 -16.00
N GLN A 356 13.54 -16.11 -15.78
CA GLN A 356 14.45 -15.83 -14.66
C GLN A 356 13.71 -15.46 -13.36
N PHE A 357 12.39 -15.26 -13.41
CA PHE A 357 11.59 -14.78 -12.28
C PHE A 357 10.60 -15.85 -11.85
N ASP A 358 10.42 -16.01 -10.54
CA ASP A 358 9.56 -17.03 -9.93
C ASP A 358 8.66 -16.41 -8.84
N PHE A 359 7.78 -15.48 -9.26
CA PHE A 359 6.78 -14.86 -8.40
C PHE A 359 5.49 -14.49 -9.14
#